data_fc9732bf8a2f05d0ea43f2e1da9e6106
#
_entry.id   fc9732bf8a2f05d0ea43f2e1da9e6106
#
_cell.length_a   1.000
_cell.length_b   1.000
_cell.length_c   1.000
_cell.angle_alpha   90.00
_cell.angle_beta   90.00
_cell.angle_gamma   90.00
#
_symmetry.space_group_name_H-M   'P 1'
#
loop_
_entity.id
_entity.type
_entity.pdbx_description
1 polymer ?
#
loop_
_entity_poly.entity_id
_entity_poly.type
_entity_poly.pdbx_seq_one_letter_code
_entity_poly.pdbx_strand_id
1 'polypeptide(L)'
;MKRNIVLYALLSVLLTSCTVMPRIPQYTGYNPYYAGSGEGYTFLEALTQAKANTLRLAVIDLIGETEEMQNRSKLHSAFYAGTRPNAYLETDYMRILRRDQTYRGYYCEITVPVKMDELRRTLDMIGTYSAKGGNILSSPEVHKARIKSELQGNNVGFITQYVDSMLYMVVPNQKAKDGSTFSKSAVNMANKYLLDNGYRAVDYAAVEALKSDSATLFTQEPDTADLSVVQWIAQKLGADVYIEVDGFVQGGRETGGYYAQAEVNLKMYNPSTGELLGAVPYSSPKTFDRGSTEAAAQNAIKSTVFKAMSVAVDQAKKALVRDYAQGIRYEITINNSSDSKLMNKFRNVLNTKVETIRVVYQSTAQTKYAVQYFGRVEDMENIVYSAAESVPGMESISLVMIRGKTLMFRLGR
;
A
#
# COMPACT_ATOMS: atom_id res chain seq x y z
N MET A 1 54.47 -26.28 -12.33
CA MET A 1 53.79 -25.00 -12.54
C MET A 1 52.66 -25.02 -13.58
N LYS A 2 52.09 -26.15 -14.05
CA LYS A 2 51.02 -26.21 -15.06
C LYS A 2 49.63 -26.61 -14.52
N ARG A 3 49.46 -26.82 -13.20
CA ARG A 3 48.22 -27.34 -12.59
C ARG A 3 47.36 -26.29 -11.92
N ASN A 4 47.88 -25.08 -11.70
CA ASN A 4 47.14 -24.00 -11.06
C ASN A 4 46.48 -23.01 -12.04
N ILE A 5 46.82 -23.07 -13.34
CA ILE A 5 46.25 -22.17 -14.37
C ILE A 5 44.86 -22.61 -14.79
N VAL A 6 44.58 -23.93 -14.73
CA VAL A 6 43.26 -24.47 -15.10
C VAL A 6 42.19 -24.18 -14.04
N LEU A 7 42.61 -24.05 -12.77
CA LEU A 7 41.67 -23.78 -11.67
C LEU A 7 41.19 -22.33 -11.68
N TYR A 8 42.02 -21.39 -12.13
CA TYR A 8 41.63 -19.97 -12.26
C TYR A 8 40.75 -19.67 -13.48
N ALA A 9 40.90 -20.47 -14.55
CA ALA A 9 40.06 -20.33 -15.74
C ALA A 9 38.63 -20.89 -15.51
N LEU A 10 38.45 -21.88 -14.62
CA LEU A 10 37.13 -22.40 -14.26
C LEU A 10 36.39 -21.51 -13.22
N LEU A 11 37.14 -20.76 -12.41
CA LEU A 11 36.52 -19.83 -11.42
C LEU A 11 36.05 -18.52 -12.07
N SER A 12 36.64 -18.12 -13.21
CA SER A 12 36.25 -16.89 -13.92
C SER A 12 34.99 -17.06 -14.80
N VAL A 13 34.59 -18.30 -15.13
CA VAL A 13 33.38 -18.58 -15.92
C VAL A 13 32.12 -18.63 -15.04
N LEU A 14 32.27 -18.80 -13.71
CA LEU A 14 31.13 -18.86 -12.78
C LEU A 14 30.65 -17.50 -12.25
N LEU A 15 31.34 -16.41 -12.58
CA LEU A 15 30.96 -15.06 -12.10
C LEU A 15 30.26 -14.17 -13.14
N THR A 16 29.95 -14.69 -14.33
CA THR A 16 29.25 -13.91 -15.40
C THR A 16 27.83 -14.37 -15.68
N SER A 17 27.19 -15.12 -14.78
CA SER A 17 25.73 -15.22 -14.82
C SER A 17 25.11 -13.99 -14.12
N CYS A 18 25.29 -12.81 -14.70
CA CYS A 18 24.33 -11.74 -14.50
C CYS A 18 22.99 -12.26 -14.97
N THR A 19 22.16 -12.67 -14.02
CA THR A 19 20.73 -12.83 -14.27
C THR A 19 20.22 -11.45 -14.70
N VAL A 20 20.13 -11.26 -16.00
CA VAL A 20 19.39 -10.14 -16.59
C VAL A 20 17.96 -10.37 -16.12
N MET A 21 17.55 -9.65 -15.05
CA MET A 21 16.15 -9.57 -14.72
C MET A 21 15.43 -9.09 -15.99
N PRO A 22 14.41 -9.81 -16.47
CA PRO A 22 13.64 -9.32 -17.61
C PRO A 22 13.12 -7.94 -17.26
N ARG A 23 13.59 -6.92 -17.97
CA ARG A 23 13.04 -5.58 -17.86
C ARG A 23 11.58 -5.69 -18.26
N ILE A 24 10.68 -5.41 -17.34
CA ILE A 24 9.25 -5.26 -17.65
C ILE A 24 9.18 -4.17 -18.72
N PRO A 25 8.69 -4.48 -19.93
CA PRO A 25 8.63 -3.47 -20.97
C PRO A 25 7.76 -2.30 -20.50
N GLN A 26 8.32 -1.09 -20.52
CA GLN A 26 7.52 0.11 -20.28
C GLN A 26 6.68 0.36 -21.52
N TYR A 27 5.39 0.49 -21.34
CA TYR A 27 4.48 0.85 -22.42
C TYR A 27 4.71 2.29 -22.85
N THR A 28 5.16 2.49 -24.09
CA THR A 28 5.41 3.82 -24.70
C THR A 28 4.36 4.18 -25.75
N GLY A 29 3.31 3.36 -25.89
CA GLY A 29 2.26 3.57 -26.90
C GLY A 29 1.20 4.60 -26.47
N TYR A 30 0.44 5.08 -27.45
CA TYR A 30 -0.65 6.05 -27.26
C TYR A 30 -2.00 5.40 -26.88
N ASN A 31 -2.06 4.06 -26.76
CA ASN A 31 -3.30 3.37 -26.47
C ASN A 31 -3.71 3.54 -24.99
N PRO A 32 -4.93 3.98 -24.71
CA PRO A 32 -5.37 4.18 -23.32
C PRO A 32 -5.56 2.86 -22.58
N TYR A 33 -5.30 2.89 -21.27
CA TYR A 33 -5.56 1.77 -20.38
C TYR A 33 -7.04 1.75 -19.97
N TYR A 34 -7.59 0.54 -19.95
CA TYR A 34 -8.91 0.28 -19.37
C TYR A 34 -8.78 -0.82 -18.30
N ALA A 35 -9.59 -0.73 -17.25
CA ALA A 35 -9.67 -1.75 -16.22
C ALA A 35 -11.00 -2.49 -16.31
N GLY A 36 -10.97 -3.80 -16.10
CA GLY A 36 -12.17 -4.62 -16.08
C GLY A 36 -11.99 -5.82 -15.15
N SER A 37 -13.11 -6.32 -14.65
CA SER A 37 -13.15 -7.49 -13.78
C SER A 37 -14.00 -8.61 -14.35
N GLY A 38 -13.74 -9.84 -13.90
CA GLY A 38 -14.51 -11.00 -14.29
C GLY A 38 -14.50 -12.08 -13.20
N GLU A 39 -15.50 -12.91 -13.25
CA GLU A 39 -15.68 -14.07 -12.38
C GLU A 39 -15.79 -15.34 -13.22
N GLY A 40 -15.35 -16.49 -12.69
CA GLY A 40 -15.43 -17.77 -13.35
C GLY A 40 -15.11 -18.92 -12.42
N TYR A 41 -15.48 -20.13 -12.82
CA TYR A 41 -15.14 -21.35 -12.04
C TYR A 41 -13.64 -21.62 -12.07
N THR A 42 -12.95 -21.21 -13.12
CA THR A 42 -11.50 -21.28 -13.26
C THR A 42 -10.91 -19.87 -13.37
N PHE A 43 -9.64 -19.73 -13.04
CA PHE A 43 -8.94 -18.45 -13.22
C PHE A 43 -8.91 -18.00 -14.69
N LEU A 44 -8.81 -18.94 -15.62
CA LEU A 44 -8.81 -18.64 -17.05
C LEU A 44 -10.17 -18.05 -17.50
N GLU A 45 -11.28 -18.58 -17.00
CA GLU A 45 -12.61 -18.04 -17.27
C GLU A 45 -12.78 -16.63 -16.68
N ALA A 46 -12.37 -16.43 -15.42
CA ALA A 46 -12.40 -15.11 -14.78
C ALA A 46 -11.56 -14.09 -15.55
N LEU A 47 -10.35 -14.47 -15.99
CA LEU A 47 -9.50 -13.63 -16.81
C LEU A 47 -10.09 -13.32 -18.19
N THR A 48 -10.72 -14.31 -18.84
CA THR A 48 -11.38 -14.11 -20.14
C THR A 48 -12.54 -13.13 -19.99
N GLN A 49 -13.33 -13.28 -18.95
CA GLN A 49 -14.44 -12.37 -18.67
C GLN A 49 -13.94 -10.95 -18.34
N ALA A 50 -12.84 -10.83 -17.57
CA ALA A 50 -12.22 -9.54 -17.27
C ALA A 50 -11.77 -8.83 -18.56
N LYS A 51 -11.13 -9.53 -19.49
CA LYS A 51 -10.73 -8.99 -20.80
C LYS A 51 -11.95 -8.52 -21.63
N ALA A 52 -13.01 -9.32 -21.68
CA ALA A 52 -14.25 -8.96 -22.38
C ALA A 52 -14.88 -7.69 -21.79
N ASN A 53 -14.95 -7.59 -20.46
CA ASN A 53 -15.50 -6.43 -19.78
C ASN A 53 -14.62 -5.18 -19.96
N THR A 54 -13.29 -5.34 -19.98
CA THR A 54 -12.36 -4.25 -20.29
C THR A 54 -12.60 -3.70 -21.69
N LEU A 55 -12.70 -4.58 -22.68
CA LEU A 55 -12.97 -4.17 -24.06
C LEU A 55 -14.36 -3.54 -24.24
N ARG A 56 -15.35 -4.04 -23.50
CA ARG A 56 -16.70 -3.46 -23.48
C ARG A 56 -16.68 -2.00 -23.02
N LEU A 57 -15.92 -1.66 -22.00
CA LEU A 57 -15.77 -0.26 -21.54
C LEU A 57 -15.18 0.63 -22.63
N ALA A 58 -14.17 0.14 -23.37
CA ALA A 58 -13.61 0.89 -24.50
C ALA A 58 -14.61 1.06 -25.66
N VAL A 59 -15.47 0.07 -25.93
CA VAL A 59 -16.56 0.18 -26.90
C VAL A 59 -17.57 1.22 -26.44
N ILE A 60 -18.00 1.20 -25.19
CA ILE A 60 -18.91 2.20 -24.61
C ILE A 60 -18.34 3.62 -24.74
N ASP A 61 -17.03 3.79 -24.53
CA ASP A 61 -16.35 5.08 -24.69
C ASP A 61 -16.41 5.60 -26.13
N LEU A 62 -16.45 4.70 -27.11
CA LEU A 62 -16.51 5.06 -28.54
C LEU A 62 -17.91 5.31 -29.09
N ILE A 63 -18.91 4.52 -28.67
CA ILE A 63 -20.25 4.57 -29.25
C ILE A 63 -21.36 4.97 -28.27
N GLY A 64 -21.03 5.05 -26.97
CA GLY A 64 -22.01 5.31 -25.92
C GLY A 64 -22.72 4.05 -25.41
N GLU A 65 -23.20 4.10 -24.17
CA GLU A 65 -23.82 2.97 -23.48
C GLU A 65 -25.13 2.54 -24.16
N THR A 66 -25.95 3.49 -24.62
CA THR A 66 -27.22 3.21 -25.29
C THR A 66 -27.02 2.45 -26.59
N GLU A 67 -26.02 2.86 -27.40
CA GLU A 67 -25.68 2.22 -28.66
C GLU A 67 -25.09 0.83 -28.45
N GLU A 68 -24.25 0.68 -27.40
CA GLU A 68 -23.72 -0.64 -26.99
C GLU A 68 -24.85 -1.60 -26.62
N MET A 69 -25.81 -1.14 -25.82
CA MET A 69 -26.96 -1.95 -25.42
C MET A 69 -27.83 -2.38 -26.61
N GLN A 70 -28.13 -1.47 -27.54
CA GLN A 70 -28.94 -1.77 -28.74
C GLN A 70 -28.26 -2.77 -29.67
N ASN A 71 -26.92 -2.72 -29.77
CA ASN A 71 -26.13 -3.56 -30.65
C ASN A 71 -25.42 -4.72 -29.92
N ARG A 72 -25.79 -5.01 -28.68
CA ARG A 72 -25.08 -5.94 -27.81
C ARG A 72 -24.79 -7.31 -28.39
N SER A 73 -25.78 -7.88 -29.14
CA SER A 73 -25.58 -9.19 -29.76
C SER A 73 -24.52 -9.17 -30.85
N LYS A 74 -24.48 -8.12 -31.69
CA LYS A 74 -23.46 -7.95 -32.73
C LYS A 74 -22.07 -7.70 -32.10
N LEU A 75 -22.04 -6.84 -31.10
CA LEU A 75 -20.80 -6.48 -30.37
C LEU A 75 -20.24 -7.68 -29.61
N HIS A 76 -21.11 -8.48 -28.99
CA HIS A 76 -20.68 -9.69 -28.31
C HIS A 76 -20.02 -10.66 -29.31
N SER A 77 -20.63 -10.88 -30.46
CA SER A 77 -20.06 -11.75 -31.48
C SER A 77 -18.77 -11.23 -32.09
N ALA A 78 -18.62 -9.90 -32.23
CA ALA A 78 -17.45 -9.27 -32.83
C ALA A 78 -16.26 -9.15 -31.86
N PHE A 79 -16.53 -8.80 -30.58
CA PHE A 79 -15.51 -8.33 -29.65
C PHE A 79 -15.38 -9.15 -28.36
N TYR A 80 -16.50 -9.62 -27.77
CA TYR A 80 -16.48 -10.08 -26.37
C TYR A 80 -16.40 -11.62 -26.26
N ALA A 81 -16.68 -12.36 -27.31
CA ALA A 81 -16.76 -13.81 -27.27
C ALA A 81 -15.38 -14.49 -27.24
N GLY A 82 -15.16 -15.36 -26.27
CA GLY A 82 -13.99 -16.24 -26.20
C GLY A 82 -12.66 -15.48 -26.17
N THR A 83 -11.77 -15.74 -27.10
CA THR A 83 -10.43 -15.12 -27.20
C THR A 83 -10.41 -13.85 -28.05
N ARG A 84 -11.52 -13.41 -28.61
CA ARG A 84 -11.61 -12.22 -29.47
C ARG A 84 -11.13 -10.92 -28.83
N PRO A 85 -11.32 -10.68 -27.53
CA PRO A 85 -10.76 -9.50 -26.89
C PRO A 85 -9.25 -9.33 -27.07
N ASN A 86 -8.48 -10.43 -27.16
CA ASN A 86 -7.02 -10.39 -27.31
C ASN A 86 -6.56 -9.68 -28.59
N ALA A 87 -7.38 -9.62 -29.64
CA ALA A 87 -7.04 -8.92 -30.88
C ALA A 87 -6.96 -7.38 -30.67
N TYR A 88 -7.75 -6.87 -29.73
CA TYR A 88 -7.91 -5.45 -29.47
C TYR A 88 -7.19 -4.97 -28.19
N LEU A 89 -6.55 -5.90 -27.47
CA LEU A 89 -5.82 -5.61 -26.22
C LEU A 89 -4.33 -5.80 -26.43
N GLU A 90 -3.53 -4.91 -25.86
CA GLU A 90 -2.07 -5.07 -25.75
C GLU A 90 -1.73 -6.01 -24.59
N THR A 91 -1.95 -7.30 -24.80
CA THR A 91 -1.88 -8.32 -23.73
C THR A 91 -0.50 -8.43 -23.07
N ASP A 92 0.56 -8.04 -23.75
CA ASP A 92 1.93 -8.02 -23.22
C ASP A 92 2.12 -6.97 -22.12
N TYR A 93 1.26 -5.96 -22.11
CA TYR A 93 1.24 -4.88 -21.10
C TYR A 93 0.08 -5.00 -20.12
N MET A 94 -0.66 -6.12 -20.18
CA MET A 94 -1.73 -6.41 -19.23
C MET A 94 -1.18 -6.63 -17.83
N ARG A 95 -1.84 -6.04 -16.85
CA ARG A 95 -1.53 -6.22 -15.43
C ARG A 95 -2.74 -6.81 -14.72
N ILE A 96 -2.50 -7.80 -13.89
CA ILE A 96 -3.51 -8.34 -12.98
C ILE A 96 -3.47 -7.49 -11.72
N LEU A 97 -4.54 -6.76 -11.46
CA LEU A 97 -4.68 -5.87 -10.30
C LEU A 97 -5.13 -6.66 -9.07
N ARG A 98 -6.01 -7.65 -9.30
CA ARG A 98 -6.56 -8.47 -8.22
C ARG A 98 -6.86 -9.87 -8.72
N ARG A 99 -6.52 -10.85 -7.90
CA ARG A 99 -6.83 -12.28 -8.13
C ARG A 99 -7.26 -12.89 -6.81
N ASP A 100 -8.55 -13.22 -6.70
CA ASP A 100 -9.09 -13.88 -5.51
C ASP A 100 -9.63 -15.26 -5.90
N GLN A 101 -9.40 -16.22 -5.02
CA GLN A 101 -10.08 -17.51 -5.07
C GLN A 101 -11.15 -17.51 -3.97
N THR A 102 -12.38 -17.74 -4.37
CA THR A 102 -13.54 -17.83 -3.47
C THR A 102 -14.09 -19.25 -3.48
N TYR A 103 -15.01 -19.57 -2.60
CA TYR A 103 -15.70 -20.86 -2.60
C TYR A 103 -16.58 -21.07 -3.84
N ARG A 104 -16.87 -20.03 -4.60
CA ARG A 104 -17.65 -20.06 -5.86
C ARG A 104 -16.83 -20.07 -7.12
N GLY A 105 -15.51 -19.94 -7.02
CA GLY A 105 -14.60 -19.84 -8.15
C GLY A 105 -13.53 -18.76 -8.00
N TYR A 106 -13.20 -18.11 -9.10
CA TYR A 106 -12.15 -17.08 -9.15
C TYR A 106 -12.76 -15.73 -9.52
N TYR A 107 -12.23 -14.67 -8.91
CA TYR A 107 -12.39 -13.29 -9.32
C TYR A 107 -11.06 -12.80 -9.88
N CYS A 108 -11.09 -12.08 -10.99
CA CYS A 108 -9.92 -11.47 -11.60
C CYS A 108 -10.24 -10.02 -12.01
N GLU A 109 -9.35 -9.10 -11.67
CA GLU A 109 -9.39 -7.72 -12.13
C GLU A 109 -8.08 -7.42 -12.85
N ILE A 110 -8.18 -6.79 -14.02
CA ILE A 110 -7.04 -6.48 -14.88
C ILE A 110 -7.07 -5.02 -15.33
N THR A 111 -5.91 -4.51 -15.72
CA THR A 111 -5.79 -3.31 -16.54
C THR A 111 -4.92 -3.62 -17.76
N VAL A 112 -5.31 -3.08 -18.92
CA VAL A 112 -4.61 -3.36 -20.18
C VAL A 112 -4.86 -2.22 -21.18
N PRO A 113 -3.85 -1.83 -22.02
CA PRO A 113 -4.06 -0.87 -23.09
C PRO A 113 -4.96 -1.46 -24.19
N VAL A 114 -5.87 -0.63 -24.71
CA VAL A 114 -6.80 -0.99 -25.78
C VAL A 114 -6.38 -0.35 -27.11
N LYS A 115 -6.26 -1.14 -28.17
CA LYS A 115 -5.92 -0.70 -29.54
C LYS A 115 -7.12 0.05 -30.16
N MET A 116 -7.26 1.32 -29.79
CA MET A 116 -8.44 2.12 -30.13
C MET A 116 -8.68 2.28 -31.63
N ASP A 117 -7.62 2.36 -32.44
CA ASP A 117 -7.74 2.51 -33.89
C ASP A 117 -8.25 1.23 -34.57
N GLU A 118 -7.85 0.07 -34.07
CA GLU A 118 -8.36 -1.22 -34.56
C GLU A 118 -9.81 -1.43 -34.12
N LEU A 119 -10.13 -1.02 -32.91
CA LEU A 119 -11.48 -1.07 -32.37
C LEU A 119 -12.44 -0.17 -33.18
N ARG A 120 -12.04 1.08 -33.48
CA ARG A 120 -12.83 2.02 -34.31
C ARG A 120 -13.07 1.46 -35.71
N ARG A 121 -12.02 0.96 -36.38
CA ARG A 121 -12.14 0.38 -37.72
C ARG A 121 -13.14 -0.78 -37.76
N THR A 122 -13.10 -1.64 -36.75
CA THR A 122 -14.03 -2.78 -36.68
C THR A 122 -15.46 -2.34 -36.37
N LEU A 123 -15.65 -1.36 -35.48
CA LEU A 123 -16.95 -0.77 -35.18
C LEU A 123 -17.58 -0.11 -36.44
N ASP A 124 -16.76 0.55 -37.24
CA ASP A 124 -17.20 1.13 -38.52
C ASP A 124 -17.61 0.05 -39.52
N MET A 125 -16.82 -1.02 -39.66
CA MET A 125 -17.16 -2.17 -40.54
C MET A 125 -18.46 -2.87 -40.17
N ILE A 126 -18.81 -3.01 -38.90
CA ILE A 126 -20.05 -3.63 -38.45
C ILE A 126 -21.26 -2.64 -38.41
N GLY A 127 -21.03 -1.38 -38.85
CA GLY A 127 -22.08 -0.36 -38.99
C GLY A 127 -22.60 0.17 -37.65
N THR A 128 -21.87 0.02 -36.58
CA THR A 128 -22.22 0.55 -35.25
C THR A 128 -21.49 1.85 -34.90
N TYR A 129 -20.54 2.27 -35.74
CA TYR A 129 -19.80 3.52 -35.61
C TYR A 129 -19.92 4.32 -36.90
N SER A 130 -20.45 5.54 -36.83
CA SER A 130 -20.47 6.46 -37.96
C SER A 130 -19.55 7.63 -37.71
N ALA A 131 -18.47 7.71 -38.48
CA ALA A 131 -17.53 8.84 -38.45
C ALA A 131 -18.15 10.19 -38.82
N LYS A 132 -19.43 10.22 -39.27
CA LYS A 132 -20.14 11.44 -39.64
C LYS A 132 -20.85 12.15 -38.49
N GLY A 133 -20.95 11.56 -37.33
CA GLY A 133 -21.38 12.22 -36.10
C GLY A 133 -20.20 12.93 -35.46
N GLY A 134 -19.98 14.19 -35.81
CA GLY A 134 -18.93 15.00 -35.19
C GLY A 134 -19.02 14.94 -33.68
N ASN A 135 -17.84 14.95 -33.04
CA ASN A 135 -17.63 15.15 -31.60
C ASN A 135 -18.74 14.56 -30.70
N ILE A 136 -18.84 13.26 -30.65
CA ILE A 136 -19.34 12.65 -29.43
C ILE A 136 -18.23 12.84 -28.41
N LEU A 137 -18.25 13.99 -27.75
CA LEU A 137 -17.64 14.17 -26.47
C LEU A 137 -18.11 12.97 -25.66
N SER A 138 -17.21 12.02 -25.38
CA SER A 138 -17.47 10.96 -24.41
C SER A 138 -18.19 11.62 -23.25
N SER A 139 -19.30 11.04 -22.79
CA SER A 139 -20.07 11.68 -21.74
C SER A 139 -19.09 12.00 -20.60
N PRO A 140 -19.25 13.12 -19.89
CA PRO A 140 -18.34 13.48 -18.79
C PRO A 140 -18.15 12.35 -17.80
N GLU A 141 -19.11 11.44 -17.69
CA GLU A 141 -19.08 10.26 -16.83
C GLU A 141 -18.18 9.14 -17.38
N VAL A 142 -18.21 8.88 -18.69
CA VAL A 142 -17.33 7.90 -19.33
C VAL A 142 -15.90 8.41 -19.35
N HIS A 143 -15.70 9.70 -19.57
CA HIS A 143 -14.37 10.32 -19.47
C HIS A 143 -13.82 10.28 -18.03
N LYS A 144 -14.67 10.56 -17.03
CA LYS A 144 -14.35 10.37 -15.61
C LYS A 144 -14.05 8.91 -15.27
N ALA A 145 -14.83 7.97 -15.77
CA ALA A 145 -14.62 6.54 -15.55
C ALA A 145 -13.31 6.06 -16.19
N ARG A 146 -12.96 6.54 -17.37
CA ARG A 146 -11.68 6.24 -18.04
C ARG A 146 -10.51 6.81 -17.27
N ILE A 147 -10.52 8.10 -16.93
CA ILE A 147 -9.49 8.73 -16.13
C ILE A 147 -9.36 8.02 -14.78
N LYS A 148 -10.49 7.70 -14.14
CA LYS A 148 -10.49 6.96 -12.87
C LYS A 148 -9.89 5.57 -13.01
N SER A 149 -10.16 4.84 -14.10
CA SER A 149 -9.58 3.50 -14.33
C SER A 149 -8.08 3.55 -14.68
N GLU A 150 -7.65 4.55 -15.46
CA GLU A 150 -6.23 4.78 -15.74
C GLU A 150 -5.46 5.14 -14.46
N LEU A 151 -6.01 6.02 -13.65
CA LEU A 151 -5.46 6.40 -12.35
C LEU A 151 -5.48 5.21 -11.38
N GLN A 152 -6.59 4.48 -11.27
CA GLN A 152 -6.69 3.32 -10.39
C GLN A 152 -5.71 2.20 -10.77
N GLY A 153 -5.49 1.94 -12.05
CA GLY A 153 -4.51 0.95 -12.50
C GLY A 153 -3.08 1.29 -12.05
N ASN A 154 -2.67 2.55 -12.19
CA ASN A 154 -1.39 3.05 -11.71
C ASN A 154 -1.34 3.11 -10.18
N ASN A 155 -2.44 3.48 -9.54
CA ASN A 155 -2.56 3.69 -8.10
C ASN A 155 -2.54 2.36 -7.33
N VAL A 156 -3.20 1.30 -7.82
CA VAL A 156 -3.13 -0.04 -7.22
C VAL A 156 -1.70 -0.59 -7.27
N GLY A 157 -1.00 -0.41 -8.38
CA GLY A 157 0.42 -0.78 -8.49
C GLY A 157 1.29 -0.01 -7.49
N PHE A 158 1.07 1.30 -7.38
CA PHE A 158 1.76 2.15 -6.41
C PHE A 158 1.47 1.72 -4.96
N ILE A 159 0.19 1.50 -4.59
CA ILE A 159 -0.19 1.06 -3.25
C ILE A 159 0.44 -0.29 -2.91
N THR A 160 0.38 -1.26 -3.82
CA THR A 160 0.97 -2.58 -3.60
C THR A 160 2.48 -2.47 -3.35
N GLN A 161 3.19 -1.74 -4.20
CA GLN A 161 4.63 -1.51 -4.03
C GLN A 161 4.94 -0.75 -2.74
N TYR A 162 4.13 0.24 -2.39
CA TYR A 162 4.27 1.01 -1.16
C TYR A 162 4.09 0.11 0.07
N VAL A 163 3.01 -0.68 0.12
CA VAL A 163 2.70 -1.59 1.23
C VAL A 163 3.74 -2.72 1.35
N ASP A 164 4.29 -3.20 0.23
CA ASP A 164 5.35 -4.21 0.24
C ASP A 164 6.71 -3.65 0.71
N SER A 165 6.94 -2.35 0.56
CA SER A 165 8.18 -1.67 0.99
C SER A 165 8.14 -1.11 2.41
N MET A 166 7.04 -1.29 3.14
CA MET A 166 6.83 -0.71 4.47
C MET A 166 7.87 -1.13 5.49
N LEU A 167 8.19 -0.19 6.38
CA LEU A 167 9.06 -0.37 7.51
C LEU A 167 8.23 -0.68 8.77
N TYR A 168 8.49 -1.81 9.39
CA TYR A 168 7.82 -2.25 10.61
C TYR A 168 8.68 -1.96 11.84
N MET A 169 8.06 -1.49 12.92
CA MET A 169 8.66 -1.37 14.24
C MET A 169 7.95 -2.31 15.22
N VAL A 170 8.69 -3.12 15.95
CA VAL A 170 8.12 -4.02 16.97
C VAL A 170 8.58 -3.57 18.34
N VAL A 171 7.63 -3.43 19.25
CA VAL A 171 7.89 -3.00 20.63
C VAL A 171 7.11 -3.84 21.63
N PRO A 172 7.59 -3.99 22.87
CA PRO A 172 6.79 -4.57 23.93
C PRO A 172 5.67 -3.60 24.33
N ASN A 173 4.51 -4.14 24.70
CA ASN A 173 3.45 -3.32 25.27
C ASN A 173 3.91 -2.76 26.63
N GLN A 174 3.80 -1.45 26.80
CA GLN A 174 4.26 -0.74 28.01
C GLN A 174 3.47 -1.13 29.28
N LYS A 175 2.25 -1.65 29.10
CA LYS A 175 1.37 -2.08 30.20
C LYS A 175 1.49 -3.58 30.54
N ALA A 176 2.37 -4.31 29.82
CA ALA A 176 2.59 -5.71 30.07
C ALA A 176 3.11 -5.92 31.51
N LYS A 177 2.37 -6.71 32.27
CA LYS A 177 2.68 -6.94 33.70
C LYS A 177 3.94 -7.76 33.92
N ASP A 178 4.37 -8.51 32.91
CA ASP A 178 5.46 -9.44 33.04
C ASP A 178 6.66 -8.93 32.25
N GLY A 179 7.59 -8.57 33.06
CA GLY A 179 8.78 -7.90 32.62
C GLY A 179 9.50 -8.52 31.45
N SER A 180 10.63 -8.32 31.44
CA SER A 180 11.74 -8.22 30.57
C SER A 180 12.03 -9.46 29.68
N THR A 181 11.85 -10.71 30.13
CA THR A 181 12.36 -11.88 29.39
C THR A 181 11.41 -12.33 28.25
N PHE A 182 10.11 -12.45 28.53
CA PHE A 182 9.11 -12.77 27.48
C PHE A 182 9.10 -11.70 26.39
N SER A 183 8.96 -10.45 26.80
CA SER A 183 8.81 -9.32 25.86
C SER A 183 10.02 -9.17 24.95
N LYS A 184 11.25 -9.26 25.47
CA LYS A 184 12.49 -9.21 24.66
C LYS A 184 12.57 -10.37 23.68
N SER A 185 12.28 -11.58 24.14
CA SER A 185 12.29 -12.77 23.29
C SER A 185 11.23 -12.67 22.19
N ALA A 186 10.04 -12.19 22.52
CA ALA A 186 8.93 -12.04 21.57
C ALA A 186 9.23 -10.96 20.53
N VAL A 187 9.78 -9.80 20.91
CA VAL A 187 10.20 -8.74 19.98
C VAL A 187 11.31 -9.23 19.05
N ASN A 188 12.32 -9.92 19.58
CA ASN A 188 13.40 -10.47 18.77
C ASN A 188 12.90 -11.51 17.76
N MET A 189 11.93 -12.38 18.17
CA MET A 189 11.34 -13.36 17.28
C MET A 189 10.44 -12.70 16.23
N ALA A 190 9.72 -11.64 16.57
CA ALA A 190 8.92 -10.88 15.63
C ALA A 190 9.81 -10.17 14.59
N ASN A 191 10.88 -9.52 15.01
CA ASN A 191 11.87 -8.92 14.08
C ASN A 191 12.52 -9.98 13.20
N LYS A 192 12.88 -11.14 13.76
CA LYS A 192 13.40 -12.26 12.97
C LYS A 192 12.39 -12.73 11.93
N TYR A 193 11.11 -12.87 12.29
CA TYR A 193 10.05 -13.21 11.34
C TYR A 193 9.98 -12.21 10.18
N LEU A 194 10.00 -10.91 10.49
CA LEU A 194 9.95 -9.86 9.46
C LEU A 194 11.12 -9.98 8.48
N LEU A 195 12.35 -10.09 9.00
CA LEU A 195 13.56 -10.18 8.18
C LEU A 195 13.62 -11.48 7.35
N ASP A 196 13.27 -12.63 7.95
CA ASP A 196 13.25 -13.93 7.27
C ASP A 196 12.24 -13.96 6.10
N ASN A 197 11.18 -13.15 6.16
CA ASN A 197 10.16 -13.04 5.13
C ASN A 197 10.36 -11.81 4.21
N GLY A 198 11.52 -11.16 4.26
CA GLY A 198 11.88 -10.06 3.37
C GLY A 198 11.24 -8.71 3.72
N TYR A 199 10.61 -8.59 4.88
CA TYR A 199 10.10 -7.31 5.37
C TYR A 199 11.20 -6.47 5.99
N ARG A 200 11.04 -5.14 5.94
CA ARG A 200 11.94 -4.20 6.59
C ARG A 200 11.51 -4.02 8.05
N ALA A 201 12.48 -4.06 8.96
CA ALA A 201 12.23 -3.89 10.38
C ALA A 201 13.19 -2.85 10.97
N VAL A 202 12.68 -2.06 11.93
CA VAL A 202 13.49 -1.16 12.75
C VAL A 202 14.28 -1.98 13.75
N ASP A 203 15.56 -1.64 13.93
CA ASP A 203 16.37 -2.25 14.98
C ASP A 203 15.81 -1.87 16.37
N TYR A 204 15.59 -2.87 17.22
CA TYR A 204 15.08 -2.65 18.56
C TYR A 204 16.03 -1.82 19.44
N ALA A 205 17.34 -1.90 19.20
CA ALA A 205 18.30 -1.05 19.91
C ALA A 205 18.10 0.44 19.62
N ALA A 206 17.72 0.80 18.38
CA ALA A 206 17.39 2.18 18.04
C ALA A 206 16.10 2.67 18.73
N VAL A 207 15.14 1.77 18.91
CA VAL A 207 13.90 2.06 19.67
C VAL A 207 14.21 2.33 21.15
N GLU A 208 15.03 1.48 21.78
CA GLU A 208 15.42 1.64 23.19
C GLU A 208 16.27 2.90 23.41
N ALA A 209 17.15 3.25 22.47
CA ALA A 209 17.93 4.49 22.54
C ALA A 209 17.02 5.72 22.55
N LEU A 210 16.06 5.80 21.61
CA LEU A 210 15.09 6.91 21.58
C LEU A 210 14.16 6.92 22.79
N LYS A 211 13.83 5.76 23.34
CA LYS A 211 12.98 5.65 24.52
C LYS A 211 13.68 6.17 25.78
N SER A 212 14.98 5.95 25.92
CA SER A 212 15.76 6.52 27.04
C SER A 212 15.82 8.05 26.98
N ASP A 213 15.89 8.62 25.77
CA ASP A 213 15.98 10.08 25.56
C ASP A 213 14.60 10.75 25.44
N SER A 214 13.52 9.96 25.36
CA SER A 214 12.18 10.42 25.04
C SER A 214 11.62 11.45 26.02
N ALA A 215 11.94 11.33 27.32
CA ALA A 215 11.41 12.25 28.33
C ALA A 215 11.80 13.72 28.06
N THR A 216 12.96 13.95 27.47
CA THR A 216 13.46 15.29 27.14
C THR A 216 13.04 15.71 25.73
N LEU A 217 13.18 14.81 24.73
CA LEU A 217 12.94 15.12 23.33
C LEU A 217 11.46 15.24 23.01
N PHE A 218 10.62 14.37 23.55
CA PHE A 218 9.17 14.35 23.31
C PHE A 218 8.50 15.64 23.79
N THR A 219 8.92 16.17 24.94
CA THR A 219 8.36 17.40 25.51
C THR A 219 8.83 18.69 24.81
N GLN A 220 9.96 18.63 24.09
CA GLN A 220 10.51 19.77 23.36
C GLN A 220 9.98 19.92 21.94
N GLU A 221 9.38 18.87 21.38
CA GLU A 221 8.84 18.94 20.01
C GLU A 221 7.42 19.51 19.99
N PRO A 222 7.12 20.37 19.01
CA PRO A 222 5.77 20.88 18.82
C PRO A 222 4.82 19.74 18.40
N ASP A 223 3.54 19.88 18.81
CA ASP A 223 2.43 19.02 18.35
C ASP A 223 2.53 17.54 18.77
N THR A 224 3.06 17.29 19.98
CA THR A 224 3.16 15.92 20.55
C THR A 224 2.08 15.62 21.59
N ALA A 225 1.23 16.58 21.94
CA ALA A 225 0.28 16.46 23.06
C ALA A 225 -0.69 15.27 22.94
N ASP A 226 -1.08 14.92 21.71
CA ASP A 226 -2.03 13.85 21.43
C ASP A 226 -1.35 12.53 21.03
N LEU A 227 -0.02 12.44 21.07
CA LEU A 227 0.74 11.26 20.66
C LEU A 227 1.16 10.42 21.88
N SER A 228 1.16 9.10 21.74
CA SER A 228 1.89 8.25 22.67
C SER A 228 3.39 8.29 22.36
N VAL A 229 4.23 8.06 23.38
CA VAL A 229 5.69 8.00 23.21
C VAL A 229 6.09 6.96 22.16
N VAL A 230 5.42 5.81 22.13
CA VAL A 230 5.68 4.74 21.13
C VAL A 230 5.32 5.21 19.72
N GLN A 231 4.20 5.86 19.56
CA GLN A 231 3.76 6.42 18.29
C GLN A 231 4.76 7.48 17.78
N TRP A 232 5.23 8.37 18.66
CA TRP A 232 6.24 9.36 18.33
C TRP A 232 7.57 8.72 17.91
N ILE A 233 8.05 7.69 18.64
CA ILE A 233 9.26 6.94 18.26
C ILE A 233 9.09 6.30 16.88
N ALA A 234 7.94 5.68 16.61
CA ALA A 234 7.66 5.06 15.32
C ALA A 234 7.71 6.09 14.18
N GLN A 235 7.13 7.27 14.36
CA GLN A 235 7.20 8.36 13.39
C GLN A 235 8.64 8.87 13.19
N LYS A 236 9.43 9.00 14.27
CA LYS A 236 10.83 9.43 14.20
C LYS A 236 11.72 8.47 13.45
N LEU A 237 11.48 7.17 13.61
CA LEU A 237 12.23 6.12 12.92
C LEU A 237 11.67 5.82 11.52
N GLY A 238 10.65 6.55 11.08
CA GLY A 238 10.03 6.39 9.76
C GLY A 238 9.29 5.06 9.59
N ALA A 239 8.83 4.45 10.69
CA ALA A 239 8.03 3.24 10.61
C ALA A 239 6.65 3.54 10.00
N ASP A 240 6.20 2.67 9.11
CA ASP A 240 4.86 2.74 8.51
C ASP A 240 3.83 1.99 9.35
N VAL A 241 4.27 0.98 10.09
CA VAL A 241 3.47 0.18 11.02
C VAL A 241 4.27 -0.05 12.28
N TYR A 242 3.66 0.14 13.45
CA TYR A 242 4.25 -0.39 14.66
C TYR A 242 3.36 -1.49 15.27
N ILE A 243 4.04 -2.49 15.85
CA ILE A 243 3.42 -3.69 16.42
C ILE A 243 3.77 -3.73 17.90
N GLU A 244 2.76 -3.64 18.75
CA GLU A 244 2.90 -3.89 20.18
C GLU A 244 2.73 -5.37 20.47
N VAL A 245 3.70 -5.93 21.18
CA VAL A 245 3.71 -7.33 21.60
C VAL A 245 3.40 -7.40 23.10
N ASP A 246 2.37 -8.14 23.44
CA ASP A 246 1.98 -8.47 24.79
C ASP A 246 1.81 -9.99 24.93
N GLY A 247 1.88 -10.50 26.14
CA GLY A 247 1.65 -11.91 26.39
C GLY A 247 2.41 -12.45 27.59
N PHE A 248 2.30 -13.75 27.76
CA PHE A 248 2.99 -14.47 28.82
C PHE A 248 3.32 -15.90 28.39
N VAL A 249 4.19 -16.54 29.14
CA VAL A 249 4.50 -17.95 29.00
C VAL A 249 4.35 -18.63 30.35
N GLN A 250 3.72 -19.79 30.36
CA GLN A 250 3.62 -20.66 31.51
C GLN A 250 4.18 -22.03 31.15
N GLY A 251 4.82 -22.67 32.12
CA GLY A 251 5.42 -23.96 31.88
C GLY A 251 5.64 -24.73 33.20
N GLY A 252 6.08 -25.95 33.07
CA GLY A 252 6.30 -26.83 34.18
C GLY A 252 6.97 -28.14 33.76
N ARG A 253 6.93 -29.14 34.64
CA ARG A 253 7.47 -30.47 34.40
C ARG A 253 6.34 -31.49 34.37
N GLU A 254 6.35 -32.33 33.35
CA GLU A 254 5.42 -33.48 33.23
C GLU A 254 6.22 -34.76 32.98
N THR A 255 5.52 -35.92 33.00
CA THR A 255 6.13 -37.21 32.66
C THR A 255 6.70 -37.13 31.24
N GLY A 256 8.02 -37.19 31.10
CA GLY A 256 8.69 -37.16 29.81
C GLY A 256 9.45 -35.86 29.48
N GLY A 257 9.43 -34.84 30.34
CA GLY A 257 10.21 -33.63 30.14
C GLY A 257 9.59 -32.36 30.73
N TYR A 258 10.10 -31.26 30.26
CA TYR A 258 9.58 -29.91 30.57
C TYR A 258 8.62 -29.48 29.49
N TYR A 259 7.59 -28.74 29.84
CA TYR A 259 6.67 -28.17 28.89
C TYR A 259 6.53 -26.64 29.10
N ALA A 260 6.12 -25.97 28.07
CA ALA A 260 5.65 -24.59 28.13
C ALA A 260 4.53 -24.33 27.13
N GLN A 261 3.72 -23.33 27.44
CA GLN A 261 2.67 -22.82 26.60
C GLN A 261 2.78 -21.28 26.60
N ALA A 262 2.80 -20.68 25.44
CA ALA A 262 2.86 -19.23 25.29
C ALA A 262 1.52 -18.69 24.77
N GLU A 263 1.16 -17.53 25.28
CA GLU A 263 0.07 -16.71 24.78
C GLU A 263 0.66 -15.37 24.35
N VAL A 264 0.33 -14.92 23.13
CA VAL A 264 0.81 -13.69 22.53
C VAL A 264 -0.37 -12.90 21.99
N ASN A 265 -0.37 -11.61 22.22
CA ASN A 265 -1.30 -10.67 21.63
C ASN A 265 -0.52 -9.59 20.87
N LEU A 266 -0.70 -9.53 19.55
CA LEU A 266 -0.09 -8.54 18.69
C LEU A 266 -1.14 -7.49 18.33
N LYS A 267 -0.82 -6.21 18.52
CA LYS A 267 -1.65 -5.09 18.07
C LYS A 267 -0.86 -4.26 17.09
N MET A 268 -1.39 -4.06 15.90
CA MET A 268 -0.77 -3.29 14.84
C MET A 268 -1.43 -1.92 14.73
N TYR A 269 -0.61 -0.88 14.59
CA TYR A 269 -1.07 0.50 14.51
C TYR A 269 -0.43 1.25 13.36
N ASN A 270 -1.17 2.20 12.80
CA ASN A 270 -0.64 3.21 11.90
C ASN A 270 0.00 4.34 12.75
N PRO A 271 1.32 4.58 12.65
CA PRO A 271 1.98 5.61 13.46
C PRO A 271 1.46 7.02 13.19
N SER A 272 1.05 7.32 11.96
CA SER A 272 0.62 8.67 11.58
C SER A 272 -0.75 9.04 12.16
N THR A 273 -1.66 8.06 12.29
CA THR A 273 -3.03 8.30 12.76
C THR A 273 -3.31 7.75 14.16
N GLY A 274 -2.45 6.85 14.68
CA GLY A 274 -2.71 6.10 15.91
C GLY A 274 -3.78 5.01 15.74
N GLU A 275 -4.28 4.79 14.53
CA GLU A 275 -5.38 3.87 14.25
C GLU A 275 -4.93 2.41 14.37
N LEU A 276 -5.78 1.58 14.98
CA LEU A 276 -5.56 0.14 15.10
C LEU A 276 -5.83 -0.54 13.75
N LEU A 277 -4.80 -1.10 13.14
CA LEU A 277 -4.87 -1.84 11.87
C LEU A 277 -5.33 -3.28 12.05
N GLY A 278 -5.15 -3.84 13.25
CA GLY A 278 -5.56 -5.18 13.58
C GLY A 278 -5.04 -5.64 14.94
N ALA A 279 -5.59 -6.74 15.42
CA ALA A 279 -5.18 -7.38 16.67
C ALA A 279 -5.24 -8.91 16.50
N VAL A 280 -4.16 -9.59 16.90
CA VAL A 280 -4.00 -11.04 16.75
C VAL A 280 -3.65 -11.66 18.09
N PRO A 281 -4.64 -12.20 18.82
CA PRO A 281 -4.38 -13.10 19.93
C PRO A 281 -4.01 -14.48 19.40
N TYR A 282 -3.00 -15.09 19.96
CA TYR A 282 -2.57 -16.44 19.59
C TYR A 282 -2.02 -17.20 20.79
N SER A 283 -2.48 -18.44 20.99
CA SER A 283 -2.01 -19.34 22.04
C SER A 283 -1.37 -20.58 21.41
N SER A 284 -0.21 -21.00 21.93
CA SER A 284 0.44 -22.23 21.48
C SER A 284 -0.19 -23.48 22.14
N PRO A 285 -0.11 -24.64 21.50
CA PRO A 285 -0.18 -25.88 22.22
C PRO A 285 1.02 -26.03 23.18
N LYS A 286 0.96 -27.02 24.11
CA LYS A 286 2.12 -27.36 24.93
C LYS A 286 3.30 -27.73 24.06
N THR A 287 4.43 -27.06 24.28
CA THR A 287 5.70 -27.33 23.62
C THR A 287 6.63 -28.01 24.62
N PHE A 288 7.17 -29.16 24.26
CA PHE A 288 7.99 -29.96 25.17
C PHE A 288 9.49 -29.78 24.84
N ASP A 289 10.31 -29.80 25.89
CA ASP A 289 11.77 -29.83 25.81
C ASP A 289 12.33 -30.81 26.84
N ARG A 290 13.46 -31.44 26.52
CA ARG A 290 14.13 -32.38 27.42
C ARG A 290 15.12 -31.71 28.39
N GLY A 291 15.58 -30.49 28.04
CA GLY A 291 16.61 -29.79 28.80
C GLY A 291 16.08 -29.02 29.98
N SER A 292 15.15 -28.08 29.74
CA SER A 292 14.65 -27.23 30.82
C SER A 292 13.31 -26.56 30.46
N THR A 293 12.64 -26.03 31.50
CA THR A 293 11.43 -25.22 31.32
C THR A 293 11.70 -23.96 30.50
N GLU A 294 12.88 -23.35 30.65
CA GLU A 294 13.30 -22.18 29.92
C GLU A 294 13.46 -22.48 28.41
N ALA A 295 14.04 -23.62 28.05
CA ALA A 295 14.15 -24.08 26.67
C ALA A 295 12.76 -24.33 26.06
N ALA A 296 11.87 -25.02 26.82
CA ALA A 296 10.48 -25.20 26.42
C ALA A 296 9.77 -23.86 26.22
N ALA A 297 9.98 -22.90 27.13
CA ALA A 297 9.41 -21.54 27.04
C ALA A 297 9.90 -20.80 25.80
N GLN A 298 11.19 -20.80 25.51
CA GLN A 298 11.76 -20.17 24.31
C GLN A 298 11.17 -20.79 23.02
N ASN A 299 11.04 -22.12 22.96
CA ASN A 299 10.44 -22.80 21.82
C ASN A 299 8.96 -22.45 21.68
N ALA A 300 8.20 -22.37 22.77
CA ALA A 300 6.80 -21.97 22.79
C ALA A 300 6.63 -20.52 22.29
N ILE A 301 7.41 -19.57 22.83
CA ILE A 301 7.40 -18.16 22.40
C ILE A 301 7.71 -18.07 20.90
N LYS A 302 8.79 -18.70 20.44
CA LYS A 302 9.21 -18.67 19.05
C LYS A 302 8.11 -19.15 18.12
N SER A 303 7.55 -20.33 18.36
CA SER A 303 6.51 -20.89 17.47
C SER A 303 5.23 -20.08 17.48
N THR A 304 4.85 -19.51 18.64
CA THR A 304 3.65 -18.69 18.82
C THR A 304 3.78 -17.36 18.09
N VAL A 305 4.90 -16.66 18.30
CA VAL A 305 5.15 -15.37 17.66
C VAL A 305 5.24 -15.51 16.14
N PHE A 306 5.93 -16.53 15.61
CA PHE A 306 6.02 -16.72 14.15
C PHE A 306 4.64 -16.91 13.49
N LYS A 307 3.76 -17.69 14.12
CA LYS A 307 2.39 -17.90 13.63
C LYS A 307 1.53 -16.63 13.76
N ALA A 308 1.62 -15.96 14.90
CA ALA A 308 0.89 -14.71 15.14
C ALA A 308 1.34 -13.61 14.17
N MET A 309 2.65 -13.47 13.93
CA MET A 309 3.21 -12.46 13.00
C MET A 309 2.76 -12.65 11.56
N SER A 310 2.64 -13.89 11.10
CA SER A 310 2.11 -14.17 9.75
C SER A 310 0.71 -13.57 9.56
N VAL A 311 -0.16 -13.78 10.55
CA VAL A 311 -1.53 -13.24 10.52
C VAL A 311 -1.53 -11.73 10.71
N ALA A 312 -0.68 -11.21 11.61
CA ALA A 312 -0.60 -9.80 11.93
C ALA A 312 -0.17 -8.96 10.73
N VAL A 313 0.91 -9.36 10.05
CA VAL A 313 1.39 -8.66 8.85
C VAL A 313 0.35 -8.68 7.73
N ASP A 314 -0.30 -9.83 7.50
CA ASP A 314 -1.35 -9.94 6.48
C ASP A 314 -2.56 -9.04 6.79
N GLN A 315 -3.02 -8.99 8.06
CA GLN A 315 -4.09 -8.09 8.49
C GLN A 315 -3.70 -6.61 8.31
N ALA A 316 -2.50 -6.21 8.73
CA ALA A 316 -2.02 -4.84 8.59
C ALA A 316 -1.95 -4.43 7.11
N LYS A 317 -1.40 -5.29 6.25
CA LYS A 317 -1.33 -5.04 4.79
C LYS A 317 -2.73 -4.87 4.19
N LYS A 318 -3.68 -5.75 4.51
CA LYS A 318 -5.07 -5.66 4.03
C LYS A 318 -5.76 -4.39 4.49
N ALA A 319 -5.58 -3.99 5.75
CA ALA A 319 -6.12 -2.75 6.28
C ALA A 319 -5.56 -1.54 5.52
N LEU A 320 -4.24 -1.48 5.34
CA LEU A 320 -3.58 -0.36 4.68
C LEU A 320 -3.88 -0.29 3.17
N VAL A 321 -3.97 -1.43 2.47
CA VAL A 321 -4.41 -1.43 1.06
C VAL A 321 -5.82 -0.85 0.92
N ARG A 322 -6.72 -1.21 1.84
CA ARG A 322 -8.08 -0.64 1.85
C ARG A 322 -8.07 0.85 2.17
N ASP A 323 -7.30 1.27 3.18
CA ASP A 323 -7.26 2.66 3.64
C ASP A 323 -6.60 3.58 2.60
N TYR A 324 -5.63 3.04 1.85
CA TYR A 324 -4.93 3.77 0.79
C TYR A 324 -5.57 3.62 -0.59
N ALA A 325 -6.71 2.95 -0.69
CA ALA A 325 -7.43 2.79 -1.98
C ALA A 325 -7.77 4.12 -2.67
N GLN A 326 -7.86 5.21 -1.90
CA GLN A 326 -8.09 6.57 -2.39
C GLN A 326 -6.85 7.48 -2.25
N GLY A 327 -5.67 6.91 -2.04
CA GLY A 327 -4.42 7.62 -1.81
C GLY A 327 -3.93 7.50 -0.37
N ILE A 328 -2.62 7.67 -0.21
CA ILE A 328 -1.98 7.72 1.12
C ILE A 328 -2.47 8.97 1.82
N ARG A 329 -2.86 8.82 3.08
CA ARG A 329 -3.32 9.93 3.91
C ARG A 329 -2.12 10.68 4.49
N TYR A 330 -2.06 11.97 4.17
CA TYR A 330 -1.13 12.95 4.74
C TYR A 330 -1.87 13.93 5.64
N GLU A 331 -1.18 14.45 6.66
CA GLU A 331 -1.66 15.57 7.47
C GLU A 331 -0.78 16.79 7.19
N ILE A 332 -1.41 17.90 6.80
CA ILE A 332 -0.74 19.15 6.53
C ILE A 332 -1.20 20.15 7.57
N THR A 333 -0.28 20.63 8.38
CA THR A 333 -0.52 21.68 9.38
C THR A 333 0.12 22.98 8.91
N ILE A 334 -0.64 24.06 8.84
CA ILE A 334 -0.15 25.41 8.53
C ILE A 334 -0.31 26.27 9.76
N ASN A 335 0.82 26.67 10.34
CA ASN A 335 0.87 27.61 11.48
C ASN A 335 0.81 29.06 10.98
N ASN A 336 0.33 29.95 11.85
CA ASN A 336 0.07 31.38 11.56
C ASN A 336 -1.02 31.59 10.49
N SER A 337 -2.00 30.70 10.41
CA SER A 337 -3.07 30.70 9.42
C SER A 337 -4.32 31.46 9.87
N SER A 338 -4.16 32.70 10.40
CA SER A 338 -5.25 33.48 10.95
C SER A 338 -6.30 33.94 9.92
N ASP A 339 -5.92 34.08 8.64
CA ASP A 339 -6.85 34.43 7.56
C ASP A 339 -7.55 33.21 7.00
N SER A 340 -8.79 32.99 7.43
CA SER A 340 -9.61 31.86 6.97
C SER A 340 -9.98 31.95 5.48
N LYS A 341 -10.06 33.16 4.90
CA LYS A 341 -10.33 33.30 3.45
C LYS A 341 -9.12 32.91 2.63
N LEU A 342 -7.92 33.25 3.08
CA LEU A 342 -6.67 32.81 2.48
C LEU A 342 -6.55 31.28 2.53
N MET A 343 -6.81 30.68 3.69
CA MET A 343 -6.79 29.23 3.87
C MET A 343 -7.81 28.50 2.99
N ASN A 344 -8.99 29.08 2.77
CA ASN A 344 -9.97 28.53 1.83
C ASN A 344 -9.51 28.59 0.37
N LYS A 345 -8.89 29.71 -0.05
CA LYS A 345 -8.31 29.82 -1.39
C LYS A 345 -7.21 28.75 -1.59
N PHE A 346 -6.30 28.63 -0.62
CA PHE A 346 -5.25 27.62 -0.65
C PHE A 346 -5.83 26.21 -0.72
N ARG A 347 -6.82 25.87 0.12
CA ARG A 347 -7.49 24.58 0.08
C ARG A 347 -8.09 24.28 -1.31
N ASN A 348 -8.73 25.26 -1.94
CA ASN A 348 -9.35 25.08 -3.25
C ASN A 348 -8.29 24.77 -4.33
N VAL A 349 -7.15 25.47 -4.32
CA VAL A 349 -6.03 25.19 -5.22
C VAL A 349 -5.42 23.81 -4.93
N LEU A 350 -5.16 23.51 -3.66
CA LEU A 350 -4.59 22.21 -3.26
C LEU A 350 -5.52 21.05 -3.66
N ASN A 351 -6.84 21.24 -3.56
CA ASN A 351 -7.84 20.23 -3.96
C ASN A 351 -7.80 19.87 -5.46
N THR A 352 -7.23 20.72 -6.30
CA THR A 352 -7.04 20.41 -7.73
C THR A 352 -5.82 19.53 -8.00
N LYS A 353 -4.94 19.37 -7.02
CA LYS A 353 -3.65 18.68 -7.14
C LYS A 353 -3.59 17.36 -6.37
N VAL A 354 -4.62 17.05 -5.59
CA VAL A 354 -4.71 15.85 -4.73
C VAL A 354 -6.04 15.16 -4.92
N GLU A 355 -6.14 13.90 -4.48
CA GLU A 355 -7.37 13.10 -4.63
C GLU A 355 -8.51 13.62 -3.75
N THR A 356 -8.22 13.91 -2.49
CA THR A 356 -9.17 14.50 -1.55
C THR A 356 -8.46 15.42 -0.56
N ILE A 357 -9.20 16.42 -0.09
CA ILE A 357 -8.76 17.27 1.02
C ILE A 357 -9.94 17.60 1.93
N ARG A 358 -9.73 17.50 3.23
CA ARG A 358 -10.70 17.94 4.24
C ARG A 358 -10.02 18.77 5.32
N VAL A 359 -10.73 19.72 5.86
CA VAL A 359 -10.32 20.46 7.07
C VAL A 359 -10.54 19.57 8.27
N VAL A 360 -9.48 19.28 9.02
CA VAL A 360 -9.56 18.55 10.30
C VAL A 360 -9.80 19.53 11.42
N TYR A 361 -9.05 20.64 11.40
CA TYR A 361 -9.10 21.68 12.43
C TYR A 361 -8.70 23.03 11.83
N GLN A 362 -9.34 24.09 12.28
CA GLN A 362 -9.00 25.47 11.90
C GLN A 362 -9.19 26.41 13.07
N SER A 363 -8.16 27.19 13.36
CA SER A 363 -8.16 28.26 14.36
C SER A 363 -7.39 29.47 13.82
N THR A 364 -7.30 30.52 14.62
CA THR A 364 -6.47 31.69 14.30
C THR A 364 -4.96 31.38 14.34
N ALA A 365 -4.56 30.34 15.08
CA ALA A 365 -3.16 29.97 15.24
C ALA A 365 -2.70 28.99 14.14
N GLN A 366 -3.56 28.03 13.76
CA GLN A 366 -3.21 26.98 12.82
C GLN A 366 -4.41 26.42 12.06
N THR A 367 -4.14 25.89 10.88
CA THR A 367 -5.10 25.12 10.08
C THR A 367 -4.51 23.76 9.76
N LYS A 368 -5.28 22.68 10.00
CA LYS A 368 -4.90 21.30 9.76
C LYS A 368 -5.79 20.68 8.69
N TYR A 369 -5.17 20.13 7.66
CA TYR A 369 -5.83 19.41 6.58
C TYR A 369 -5.45 17.94 6.62
N ALA A 370 -6.41 17.05 6.34
CA ALA A 370 -6.15 15.67 5.93
C ALA A 370 -6.29 15.60 4.42
N VAL A 371 -5.26 15.09 3.78
CA VAL A 371 -5.12 15.01 2.32
C VAL A 371 -4.87 13.58 1.91
N GLN A 372 -5.50 13.10 0.84
CA GLN A 372 -5.18 11.82 0.22
C GLN A 372 -4.49 12.06 -1.11
N TYR A 373 -3.37 11.38 -1.33
CA TYR A 373 -2.55 11.54 -2.51
C TYR A 373 -1.77 10.26 -2.85
N PHE A 374 -1.64 9.95 -4.15
CA PHE A 374 -0.84 8.82 -4.65
C PHE A 374 0.57 9.25 -4.97
N GLY A 375 1.39 9.43 -3.98
CA GLY A 375 2.78 9.80 -4.10
C GLY A 375 3.49 9.73 -2.76
N ARG A 376 4.74 10.11 -2.72
CA ARG A 376 5.57 10.15 -1.51
C ARG A 376 5.39 11.44 -0.74
N VAL A 377 5.93 11.48 0.47
CA VAL A 377 5.87 12.69 1.32
C VAL A 377 6.60 13.88 0.69
N GLU A 378 7.68 13.65 -0.04
CA GLU A 378 8.43 14.66 -0.75
C GLU A 378 7.63 15.26 -1.91
N ASP A 379 6.83 14.43 -2.59
CA ASP A 379 5.91 14.91 -3.64
C ASP A 379 4.82 15.78 -3.04
N MET A 380 4.31 15.43 -1.85
CA MET A 380 3.31 16.23 -1.14
C MET A 380 3.87 17.59 -0.71
N GLU A 381 5.13 17.67 -0.28
CA GLU A 381 5.80 18.94 0.02
C GLU A 381 5.79 19.86 -1.22
N ASN A 382 6.23 19.34 -2.37
CA ASN A 382 6.26 20.08 -3.63
C ASN A 382 4.86 20.55 -4.07
N ILE A 383 3.83 19.72 -3.85
CA ILE A 383 2.44 20.04 -4.16
C ILE A 383 1.95 21.22 -3.28
N VAL A 384 2.30 21.21 -2.00
CA VAL A 384 1.95 22.32 -1.08
C VAL A 384 2.59 23.62 -1.55
N TYR A 385 3.88 23.62 -1.89
CA TYR A 385 4.55 24.82 -2.42
C TYR A 385 3.91 25.27 -3.74
N SER A 386 3.69 24.37 -4.69
CA SER A 386 3.05 24.71 -5.96
C SER A 386 1.61 25.21 -5.80
N ALA A 387 0.88 24.76 -4.79
CA ALA A 387 -0.43 25.30 -4.47
C ALA A 387 -0.32 26.71 -3.85
N ALA A 388 0.66 26.91 -2.99
CA ALA A 388 0.90 28.20 -2.32
C ALA A 388 1.32 29.29 -3.32
N GLU A 389 2.20 29.00 -4.26
CA GLU A 389 2.61 29.91 -5.35
C GLU A 389 1.44 30.43 -6.17
N SER A 390 0.37 29.64 -6.28
CA SER A 390 -0.84 30.00 -7.01
C SER A 390 -1.82 30.86 -6.21
N VAL A 391 -1.51 31.16 -4.92
CA VAL A 391 -2.41 31.88 -4.01
C VAL A 391 -1.71 33.12 -3.46
N PRO A 392 -2.06 34.34 -3.93
CA PRO A 392 -1.50 35.58 -3.41
C PRO A 392 -1.67 35.67 -1.89
N GLY A 393 -0.58 35.93 -1.18
CA GLY A 393 -0.50 35.98 0.28
C GLY A 393 0.02 34.69 0.94
N MET A 394 0.36 33.66 0.13
CA MET A 394 0.98 32.41 0.61
C MET A 394 2.48 32.30 0.25
N GLU A 395 3.07 33.32 -0.34
CA GLU A 395 4.45 33.31 -0.87
C GLU A 395 5.50 33.08 0.23
N SER A 396 5.16 33.40 1.47
CA SER A 396 6.05 33.24 2.63
C SER A 396 5.91 31.89 3.36
N ILE A 397 5.19 30.92 2.77
CA ILE A 397 5.05 29.60 3.37
C ILE A 397 6.41 28.87 3.38
N SER A 398 6.73 28.26 4.49
CA SER A 398 7.96 27.48 4.64
C SER A 398 7.70 26.20 5.43
N LEU A 399 8.36 25.12 5.04
CA LEU A 399 8.34 23.85 5.76
C LEU A 399 9.08 24.03 7.10
N VAL A 400 8.43 23.59 8.18
CA VAL A 400 9.04 23.56 9.53
C VAL A 400 9.59 22.17 9.82
N MET A 401 8.82 21.13 9.53
CA MET A 401 9.25 19.74 9.73
C MET A 401 8.39 18.75 8.96
N ILE A 402 8.97 17.59 8.70
CA ILE A 402 8.29 16.37 8.28
C ILE A 402 8.46 15.32 9.37
N ARG A 403 7.36 14.68 9.76
CA ARG A 403 7.37 13.56 10.71
C ARG A 403 6.39 12.47 10.24
N GLY A 404 6.93 11.37 9.73
CA GLY A 404 6.13 10.33 9.08
C GLY A 404 5.33 10.89 7.91
N LYS A 405 4.01 10.88 8.00
CA LYS A 405 3.09 11.42 6.98
C LYS A 405 2.50 12.79 7.37
N THR A 406 3.08 13.43 8.36
CA THR A 406 2.68 14.79 8.80
C THR A 406 3.70 15.80 8.31
N LEU A 407 3.23 16.82 7.59
CA LEU A 407 4.02 17.97 7.13
C LEU A 407 3.54 19.21 7.89
N MET A 408 4.45 19.89 8.52
CA MET A 408 4.17 21.15 9.23
C MET A 408 4.82 22.31 8.50
N PHE A 409 4.00 23.27 8.13
CA PHE A 409 4.40 24.51 7.49
C PHE A 409 4.13 25.70 8.40
N ARG A 410 4.78 26.81 8.14
CA ARG A 410 4.53 28.10 8.75
C ARG A 410 4.35 29.14 7.66
N LEU A 411 3.32 29.97 7.81
CA LEU A 411 3.13 31.15 7.00
C LEU A 411 3.91 32.31 7.67
N GLY A 412 4.81 32.94 6.92
CA GLY A 412 5.50 34.14 7.38
C GLY A 412 4.51 35.28 7.63
N ARG A 413 4.89 36.18 8.49
CA ARG A 413 4.08 37.42 8.76
C ARG A 413 4.40 38.46 7.73
#